data_ffc40e9420ed0e4598f3e693226766a4
#
_entry.id   ffc40e9420ed0e4598f3e693226766a4
#
_cell.length_a   1.000
_cell.length_b   1.000
_cell.length_c   1.000
_cell.angle_alpha   90.00
_cell.angle_beta   90.00
_cell.angle_gamma   90.00
#
_symmetry.space_group_name_H-M   'P 1'
#
loop_
_entity.id
_entity.type
_entity.pdbx_description
1 polymer ?
#
loop_
_entity_poly.entity_id
_entity_poly.type
_entity_poly.pdbx_seq_one_letter_code
_entity_poly.pdbx_strand_id
1 'polypeptide(L)'
;MFQVATTMTLHRIVLLLVWLCGLSLQASTLDDLTRLDHYVEQRATFVSAKQHRIDSIKQQLQRPITAEERLNVYNCIFEEYYTFRFDSAMVYVKRGLDLAYKTKNSIFIDKFRIHRGLLLATSGYYSQAEAILKSIRPDSLPDQVKFNYYYSMSWLYNFWSAYCNDREFAPQMNALRLRYLLQAIAHTPRGSAMYHYLHGEAAFYGNQLELAMRYYHRVLHQVGVNNRLYASTAYALARGYKMLHRWDLYEHYMVEAGISDQVCPLKENLALQELSLYLYEKGERYSSRAVKYIYCSMEDAQFYNNRLRMLEISHILPKIVTAYQSQINRRTTLLYWGLGGVSILALLLGGMIVFALKQNKKLNHRRLQLHAQNKLLAELNQQLNETNQRRETYLRLFLDLSAIYISKLDNLRKLVMRSIKAGKTDDLLSKISRLRIQEEEANSFYNRFDRAFTLLYPDFVCQLNALLRDDAQITPPSEHALTTDLRIYALMRLGVTNSQEIATLLFYSTQTIYNYKTAIKNRAKQRDTFDEDFNRLCNCLLYTSPSP
;
A
#
# COMPACT_ATOMS: atom_id res chain seq x y z
N MET A 1 -64.87 -20.96 21.72
CA MET A 1 -63.83 -20.72 22.73
C MET A 1 -62.59 -21.63 22.58
N PHE A 2 -62.69 -22.86 22.15
CA PHE A 2 -61.56 -23.79 22.00
C PHE A 2 -60.59 -23.44 20.85
N GLN A 3 -61.04 -22.83 19.76
CA GLN A 3 -60.17 -22.46 18.61
C GLN A 3 -59.27 -21.26 18.85
N VAL A 4 -59.67 -20.33 19.74
CA VAL A 4 -58.86 -19.12 20.05
C VAL A 4 -57.74 -19.44 21.06
N ALA A 5 -57.95 -20.42 21.93
CA ALA A 5 -56.92 -20.87 22.88
C ALA A 5 -55.76 -21.65 22.19
N THR A 6 -56.06 -22.41 21.16
CA THR A 6 -55.05 -23.17 20.37
C THR A 6 -54.19 -22.27 19.49
N THR A 7 -54.73 -21.19 18.91
CA THR A 7 -53.98 -20.22 18.14
C THR A 7 -53.05 -19.36 19.00
N MET A 8 -53.44 -18.99 20.21
CA MET A 8 -52.60 -18.24 21.17
C MET A 8 -51.44 -19.11 21.71
N THR A 9 -51.65 -20.41 21.92
CA THR A 9 -50.56 -21.33 22.31
C THR A 9 -49.58 -21.58 21.19
N LEU A 10 -50.02 -21.74 19.94
CA LEU A 10 -49.17 -21.91 18.77
C LEU A 10 -48.31 -20.68 18.50
N HIS A 11 -48.91 -19.47 18.65
CA HIS A 11 -48.14 -18.21 18.49
C HIS A 11 -47.05 -18.03 19.57
N ARG A 12 -47.32 -18.43 20.79
CA ARG A 12 -46.35 -18.42 21.90
C ARG A 12 -45.23 -19.44 21.67
N ILE A 13 -45.54 -20.61 21.14
CA ILE A 13 -44.54 -21.66 20.81
C ILE A 13 -43.65 -21.18 19.64
N VAL A 14 -44.23 -20.59 18.60
CA VAL A 14 -43.46 -20.03 17.47
C VAL A 14 -42.56 -18.87 17.94
N LEU A 15 -43.04 -17.96 18.79
CA LEU A 15 -42.24 -16.90 19.39
C LEU A 15 -41.12 -17.45 20.28
N LEU A 16 -41.37 -18.51 21.04
CA LEU A 16 -40.37 -19.20 21.86
C LEU A 16 -39.33 -19.92 21.01
N LEU A 17 -39.73 -20.55 19.91
CA LEU A 17 -38.81 -21.20 18.94
C LEU A 17 -37.98 -20.14 18.21
N VAL A 18 -38.55 -19.03 17.78
CA VAL A 18 -37.80 -17.92 17.17
C VAL A 18 -36.82 -17.30 18.18
N TRP A 19 -37.22 -17.18 19.46
CA TRP A 19 -36.35 -16.68 20.53
C TRP A 19 -35.24 -17.67 20.88
N LEU A 20 -35.53 -18.99 20.93
CA LEU A 20 -34.52 -20.07 21.09
C LEU A 20 -33.57 -20.18 19.90
N CYS A 21 -34.06 -20.05 18.65
CA CYS A 21 -33.21 -19.97 17.46
C CYS A 21 -32.32 -18.72 17.47
N GLY A 22 -32.87 -17.58 17.91
CA GLY A 22 -32.08 -16.34 18.07
C GLY A 22 -30.98 -16.49 19.12
N LEU A 23 -31.27 -17.18 20.24
CA LEU A 23 -30.27 -17.46 21.28
C LEU A 23 -29.18 -18.45 20.81
N SER A 24 -29.52 -19.46 20.00
CA SER A 24 -28.53 -20.41 19.47
C SER A 24 -27.61 -19.77 18.43
N LEU A 25 -28.13 -18.87 17.57
CA LEU A 25 -27.30 -18.12 16.63
C LEU A 25 -26.37 -17.12 17.36
N GLN A 26 -26.87 -16.43 18.40
CA GLN A 26 -26.02 -15.54 19.21
C GLN A 26 -24.94 -16.30 20.01
N ALA A 27 -25.23 -17.52 20.43
CA ALA A 27 -24.26 -18.37 21.14
C ALA A 27 -23.14 -18.81 20.19
N SER A 28 -23.45 -19.15 18.92
CA SER A 28 -22.43 -19.59 17.94
C SER A 28 -21.48 -18.44 17.55
N THR A 29 -21.98 -17.24 17.31
CA THR A 29 -21.14 -16.07 16.96
C THR A 29 -20.29 -15.58 18.13
N LEU A 30 -20.77 -15.72 19.37
CA LEU A 30 -19.99 -15.40 20.54
C LEU A 30 -18.84 -16.40 20.75
N ASP A 31 -19.07 -17.66 20.41
CA ASP A 31 -18.07 -18.72 20.44
C ASP A 31 -16.97 -18.46 19.39
N ASP A 32 -17.33 -18.11 18.16
CA ASP A 32 -16.38 -17.77 17.09
C ASP A 32 -15.47 -16.59 17.47
N LEU A 33 -15.99 -15.51 18.01
CA LEU A 33 -15.19 -14.38 18.48
C LEU A 33 -14.29 -14.75 19.66
N THR A 34 -14.74 -15.63 20.53
CA THR A 34 -13.94 -16.14 21.65
C THR A 34 -12.81 -17.04 21.18
N ARG A 35 -13.04 -17.84 20.16
CA ARG A 35 -11.98 -18.60 19.46
C ARG A 35 -10.93 -17.64 18.90
N LEU A 36 -11.34 -16.61 18.17
CA LEU A 36 -10.40 -15.63 17.63
C LEU A 36 -9.59 -14.92 18.73
N ASP A 37 -10.24 -14.50 19.83
CA ASP A 37 -9.58 -13.89 20.98
C ASP A 37 -8.43 -14.76 21.49
N HIS A 38 -8.65 -16.07 21.60
CA HIS A 38 -7.66 -17.05 22.03
C HIS A 38 -6.46 -17.11 21.07
N TYR A 39 -6.69 -17.15 19.76
CA TYR A 39 -5.60 -17.14 18.77
C TYR A 39 -4.84 -15.81 18.73
N VAL A 40 -5.53 -14.68 18.92
CA VAL A 40 -4.91 -13.36 19.04
C VAL A 40 -4.02 -13.29 20.29
N GLU A 41 -4.40 -13.89 21.40
CA GLU A 41 -3.57 -13.97 22.61
C GLU A 41 -2.34 -14.85 22.44
N GLN A 42 -2.45 -15.89 21.62
CA GLN A 42 -1.33 -16.79 21.31
C GLN A 42 -0.44 -16.31 20.15
N ARG A 43 -0.69 -15.10 19.58
CA ARG A 43 0.02 -14.60 18.39
C ARG A 43 1.55 -14.63 18.52
N ALA A 44 2.07 -14.38 19.72
CA ALA A 44 3.51 -14.40 19.98
C ALA A 44 4.11 -15.80 19.76
N THR A 45 3.38 -16.86 20.13
CA THR A 45 3.82 -18.25 19.93
C THR A 45 3.92 -18.60 18.45
N PHE A 46 2.92 -18.21 17.65
CA PHE A 46 2.94 -18.44 16.20
C PHE A 46 4.04 -17.64 15.51
N VAL A 47 4.27 -16.39 15.93
CA VAL A 47 5.38 -15.54 15.45
C VAL A 47 6.73 -16.18 15.76
N SER A 48 6.91 -16.69 16.97
CA SER A 48 8.13 -17.39 17.38
C SER A 48 8.35 -18.67 16.55
N ALA A 49 7.31 -19.48 16.37
CA ALA A 49 7.39 -20.69 15.55
C ALA A 49 7.77 -20.37 14.08
N LYS A 50 7.21 -19.30 13.51
CA LYS A 50 7.59 -18.82 12.18
C LYS A 50 9.04 -18.37 12.13
N GLN A 51 9.48 -17.62 13.12
CA GLN A 51 10.88 -17.17 13.19
C GLN A 51 11.86 -18.35 13.29
N HIS A 52 11.57 -19.35 14.10
CA HIS A 52 12.37 -20.58 14.19
C HIS A 52 12.44 -21.32 12.83
N ARG A 53 11.33 -21.42 12.11
CA ARG A 53 11.32 -22.02 10.76
C ARG A 53 12.21 -21.23 9.79
N ILE A 54 12.11 -19.90 9.80
CA ILE A 54 12.98 -19.02 9.00
C ILE A 54 14.45 -19.23 9.35
N ASP A 55 14.78 -19.30 10.63
CA ASP A 55 16.15 -19.46 11.08
C ASP A 55 16.71 -20.85 10.71
N SER A 56 15.89 -21.89 10.75
CA SER A 56 16.25 -23.21 10.23
C SER A 56 16.58 -23.18 8.73
N ILE A 57 15.81 -22.44 7.92
CA ILE A 57 16.12 -22.29 6.50
C ILE A 57 17.44 -21.52 6.32
N LYS A 58 17.68 -20.46 7.11
CA LYS A 58 18.93 -19.69 7.07
C LYS A 58 20.16 -20.50 7.41
N GLN A 59 20.06 -21.49 8.31
CA GLN A 59 21.18 -22.37 8.66
C GLN A 59 21.72 -23.12 7.43
N GLN A 60 20.90 -23.36 6.39
CA GLN A 60 21.38 -23.98 5.15
C GLN A 60 22.44 -23.12 4.43
N LEU A 61 22.41 -21.78 4.64
CA LEU A 61 23.40 -20.86 4.05
C LEU A 61 24.79 -20.97 4.68
N GLN A 62 24.91 -21.61 5.84
CA GLN A 62 26.18 -21.81 6.52
C GLN A 62 26.95 -23.03 5.99
N ARG A 63 26.26 -23.89 5.23
CA ARG A 63 26.87 -25.06 4.60
C ARG A 63 27.51 -24.68 3.27
N PRO A 64 28.51 -25.41 2.80
CA PRO A 64 29.01 -25.28 1.43
C PRO A 64 27.91 -25.74 0.46
N ILE A 65 27.30 -24.80 -0.24
CA ILE A 65 26.23 -25.02 -1.21
C ILE A 65 26.57 -24.30 -2.51
N THR A 66 26.07 -24.82 -3.62
CA THR A 66 26.22 -24.21 -4.94
C THR A 66 25.53 -22.84 -5.01
N ALA A 67 25.86 -22.06 -6.01
CA ALA A 67 25.22 -20.77 -6.24
C ALA A 67 23.72 -20.92 -6.50
N GLU A 68 23.30 -21.97 -7.21
CA GLU A 68 21.90 -22.25 -7.52
C GLU A 68 21.13 -22.68 -6.27
N GLU A 69 21.68 -23.56 -5.46
CA GLU A 69 21.08 -23.92 -4.17
C GLU A 69 20.94 -22.70 -3.26
N ARG A 70 21.93 -21.81 -3.23
CA ARG A 70 21.88 -20.56 -2.48
C ARG A 70 20.77 -19.62 -2.97
N LEU A 71 20.58 -19.53 -4.28
CA LEU A 71 19.47 -18.77 -4.90
C LEU A 71 18.11 -19.37 -4.50
N ASN A 72 17.99 -20.70 -4.48
CA ASN A 72 16.78 -21.38 -4.01
C ASN A 72 16.53 -21.12 -2.52
N VAL A 73 17.56 -21.16 -1.68
CA VAL A 73 17.42 -20.84 -0.25
C VAL A 73 17.00 -19.38 -0.04
N TYR A 74 17.57 -18.43 -0.79
CA TYR A 74 17.13 -17.04 -0.73
C TYR A 74 15.67 -16.88 -1.15
N ASN A 75 15.22 -17.63 -2.16
CA ASN A 75 13.82 -17.65 -2.55
C ASN A 75 12.92 -18.23 -1.44
N CYS A 76 13.30 -19.34 -0.81
CA CYS A 76 12.55 -19.90 0.31
C CYS A 76 12.45 -18.93 1.49
N ILE A 77 13.54 -18.24 1.82
CA ILE A 77 13.55 -17.23 2.88
C ILE A 77 12.65 -16.03 2.49
N PHE A 78 12.65 -15.61 1.23
CA PHE A 78 11.74 -14.58 0.74
C PHE A 78 10.29 -15.02 0.92
N GLU A 79 9.90 -16.25 0.52
CA GLU A 79 8.54 -16.78 0.66
C GLU A 79 8.05 -16.78 2.13
N GLU A 80 8.95 -16.99 3.09
CA GLU A 80 8.61 -16.90 4.50
C GLU A 80 8.45 -15.45 4.97
N TYR A 81 9.28 -14.52 4.47
CA TYR A 81 9.26 -13.13 4.93
C TYR A 81 8.25 -12.24 4.20
N TYR A 82 7.87 -12.55 2.97
CA TYR A 82 7.17 -11.59 2.11
C TYR A 82 5.79 -11.14 2.63
N THR A 83 5.13 -11.95 3.47
CA THR A 83 3.90 -11.60 4.17
C THR A 83 4.11 -11.31 5.65
N PHE A 84 5.35 -11.45 6.11
CA PHE A 84 5.71 -11.36 7.53
C PHE A 84 6.51 -10.10 7.86
N ARG A 85 7.58 -9.80 7.10
CA ARG A 85 8.45 -8.66 7.37
C ARG A 85 9.10 -8.13 6.10
N PHE A 86 8.65 -6.97 5.66
CA PHE A 86 9.07 -6.35 4.40
C PHE A 86 10.59 -6.14 4.28
N ASP A 87 11.22 -5.50 5.30
CA ASP A 87 12.65 -5.17 5.24
C ASP A 87 13.51 -6.43 5.10
N SER A 88 13.16 -7.48 5.86
CA SER A 88 13.86 -8.76 5.78
C SER A 88 13.68 -9.43 4.42
N ALA A 89 12.46 -9.42 3.87
CA ALA A 89 12.19 -9.92 2.52
C ALA A 89 13.02 -9.18 1.48
N MET A 90 13.09 -7.84 1.56
CA MET A 90 13.86 -7.01 0.64
C MET A 90 15.37 -7.30 0.69
N VAL A 91 15.91 -7.59 1.86
CA VAL A 91 17.33 -7.99 2.02
C VAL A 91 17.63 -9.25 1.21
N TYR A 92 16.77 -10.27 1.30
CA TYR A 92 16.99 -11.53 0.57
C TYR A 92 16.69 -11.41 -0.93
N VAL A 93 15.78 -10.57 -1.33
CA VAL A 93 15.59 -10.21 -2.74
C VAL A 93 16.84 -9.55 -3.31
N LYS A 94 17.44 -8.58 -2.61
CA LYS A 94 18.70 -7.94 -3.04
C LYS A 94 19.84 -8.95 -3.14
N ARG A 95 20.05 -9.77 -2.10
CA ARG A 95 21.07 -10.82 -2.11
C ARG A 95 20.87 -11.82 -3.26
N GLY A 96 19.62 -12.18 -3.51
CA GLY A 96 19.24 -13.04 -4.62
C GLY A 96 19.56 -12.42 -5.99
N LEU A 97 19.20 -11.16 -6.18
CA LEU A 97 19.50 -10.40 -7.39
C LEU A 97 21.03 -10.29 -7.63
N ASP A 98 21.77 -9.89 -6.61
CA ASP A 98 23.22 -9.74 -6.71
C ASP A 98 23.91 -11.06 -7.11
N LEU A 99 23.48 -12.17 -6.50
CA LEU A 99 24.01 -13.49 -6.84
C LEU A 99 23.58 -13.94 -8.24
N ALA A 100 22.30 -13.73 -8.60
CA ALA A 100 21.77 -14.11 -9.91
C ALA A 100 22.47 -13.32 -11.05
N TYR A 101 22.77 -12.05 -10.84
CA TYR A 101 23.56 -11.26 -11.81
C TYR A 101 25.00 -11.77 -11.92
N LYS A 102 25.66 -12.05 -10.80
CA LYS A 102 27.03 -12.60 -10.79
C LYS A 102 27.13 -13.94 -11.51
N THR A 103 26.11 -14.78 -11.34
CA THR A 103 26.05 -16.11 -11.99
C THR A 103 25.41 -16.07 -13.38
N LYS A 104 24.96 -14.91 -13.84
CA LYS A 104 24.24 -14.71 -15.11
C LYS A 104 23.01 -15.63 -15.25
N ASN A 105 22.35 -15.98 -14.13
CA ASN A 105 21.17 -16.83 -14.13
C ASN A 105 19.92 -15.99 -14.42
N SER A 106 19.51 -15.94 -15.69
CA SER A 106 18.40 -15.11 -16.17
C SER A 106 17.08 -15.42 -15.46
N ILE A 107 16.80 -16.70 -15.19
CA ILE A 107 15.55 -17.15 -14.54
C ILE A 107 15.45 -16.56 -13.13
N PHE A 108 16.52 -16.63 -12.34
CA PHE A 108 16.53 -16.08 -11.00
C PHE A 108 16.57 -14.55 -10.98
N ILE A 109 17.23 -13.93 -11.97
CA ILE A 109 17.17 -12.47 -12.14
C ILE A 109 15.70 -12.04 -12.26
N ASP A 110 14.95 -12.61 -13.18
CA ASP A 110 13.55 -12.25 -13.40
C ASP A 110 12.68 -12.63 -12.19
N LYS A 111 12.90 -13.79 -11.59
CA LYS A 111 12.18 -14.23 -10.38
C LYS A 111 12.35 -13.24 -9.22
N PHE A 112 13.57 -12.80 -8.92
CA PHE A 112 13.80 -11.83 -7.85
C PHE A 112 13.36 -10.40 -8.23
N ARG A 113 13.36 -10.04 -9.53
CA ARG A 113 12.73 -8.79 -9.99
C ARG A 113 11.22 -8.80 -9.77
N ILE A 114 10.57 -9.93 -10.04
CA ILE A 114 9.13 -10.13 -9.75
C ILE A 114 8.88 -10.00 -8.25
N HIS A 115 9.66 -10.67 -7.43
CA HIS A 115 9.57 -10.57 -5.97
C HIS A 115 9.76 -9.14 -5.47
N ARG A 116 10.74 -8.41 -6.02
CA ARG A 116 10.95 -7.00 -5.71
C ARG A 116 9.75 -6.14 -6.08
N GLY A 117 9.19 -6.36 -7.27
CA GLY A 117 7.98 -5.66 -7.72
C GLY A 117 6.79 -5.91 -6.78
N LEU A 118 6.56 -7.18 -6.39
CA LEU A 118 5.50 -7.54 -5.45
C LEU A 118 5.68 -6.86 -4.08
N LEU A 119 6.89 -6.90 -3.52
CA LEU A 119 7.17 -6.22 -2.24
C LEU A 119 6.93 -4.72 -2.31
N LEU A 120 7.37 -4.08 -3.38
CA LEU A 120 7.16 -2.64 -3.56
C LEU A 120 5.66 -2.32 -3.68
N ALA A 121 4.91 -3.16 -4.36
CA ALA A 121 3.45 -3.01 -4.48
C ALA A 121 2.75 -3.11 -3.13
N THR A 122 3.07 -4.12 -2.32
CA THR A 122 2.47 -4.30 -0.99
C THR A 122 2.82 -3.18 -0.01
N SER A 123 3.95 -2.49 -0.23
CA SER A 123 4.39 -1.37 0.62
C SER A 123 4.01 0.01 0.08
N GLY A 124 3.23 0.08 -1.02
CA GLY A 124 2.71 1.35 -1.55
C GLY A 124 3.64 2.08 -2.53
N TYR A 125 4.71 1.43 -3.02
CA TYR A 125 5.60 1.98 -4.04
C TYR A 125 5.15 1.57 -5.45
N TYR A 126 3.93 1.94 -5.84
CA TYR A 126 3.26 1.40 -7.03
C TYR A 126 3.97 1.71 -8.34
N SER A 127 4.38 2.95 -8.57
CA SER A 127 5.08 3.35 -9.79
C SER A 127 6.44 2.66 -9.95
N GLN A 128 7.18 2.48 -8.86
CA GLN A 128 8.43 1.74 -8.87
C GLN A 128 8.21 0.24 -9.11
N ALA A 129 7.16 -0.32 -8.49
CA ALA A 129 6.76 -1.71 -8.72
C ALA A 129 6.40 -1.94 -10.19
N GLU A 130 5.60 -1.06 -10.76
CA GLU A 130 5.19 -1.11 -12.16
C GLU A 130 6.40 -1.02 -13.11
N ALA A 131 7.29 -0.06 -12.89
CA ALA A 131 8.49 0.13 -13.70
C ALA A 131 9.36 -1.14 -13.73
N ILE A 132 9.56 -1.78 -12.57
CA ILE A 132 10.32 -3.03 -12.48
C ILE A 132 9.60 -4.15 -13.21
N LEU A 133 8.32 -4.36 -12.93
CA LEU A 133 7.57 -5.47 -13.51
C LEU A 133 7.42 -5.30 -15.03
N LYS A 134 7.09 -4.12 -15.53
CA LYS A 134 6.98 -3.84 -16.97
C LYS A 134 8.32 -3.96 -17.73
N SER A 135 9.44 -3.88 -17.04
CA SER A 135 10.75 -4.09 -17.66
C SER A 135 11.09 -5.57 -17.91
N ILE A 136 10.26 -6.50 -17.43
CA ILE A 136 10.39 -7.94 -17.65
C ILE A 136 9.61 -8.32 -18.93
N ARG A 137 10.18 -9.18 -19.74
CA ARG A 137 9.52 -9.72 -20.94
C ARG A 137 8.83 -11.04 -20.58
N PRO A 138 7.49 -11.08 -20.43
CA PRO A 138 6.81 -12.28 -19.96
C PRO A 138 6.95 -13.48 -20.92
N ASP A 139 7.08 -13.22 -22.24
CA ASP A 139 7.20 -14.28 -23.24
C ASP A 139 8.48 -15.12 -23.08
N SER A 140 9.53 -14.53 -22.53
CA SER A 140 10.80 -15.21 -22.28
C SER A 140 10.84 -16.01 -20.97
N LEU A 141 9.80 -15.89 -20.12
CA LEU A 141 9.78 -16.55 -18.83
C LEU A 141 9.33 -18.01 -18.93
N PRO A 142 9.90 -18.92 -18.10
CA PRO A 142 9.32 -20.24 -17.89
C PRO A 142 7.88 -20.17 -17.35
N ASP A 143 7.03 -21.13 -17.65
CA ASP A 143 5.59 -21.10 -17.28
C ASP A 143 5.35 -20.88 -15.78
N GLN A 144 6.15 -21.53 -14.94
CA GLN A 144 6.05 -21.36 -13.48
C GLN A 144 6.37 -19.93 -13.05
N VAL A 145 7.29 -19.24 -13.72
CA VAL A 145 7.66 -17.86 -13.43
C VAL A 145 6.64 -16.89 -14.05
N LYS A 146 6.03 -17.25 -15.20
CA LYS A 146 4.92 -16.49 -15.81
C LYS A 146 3.75 -16.34 -14.85
N PHE A 147 3.37 -17.41 -14.16
CA PHE A 147 2.35 -17.31 -13.12
C PHE A 147 2.69 -16.23 -12.08
N ASN A 148 3.89 -16.30 -11.51
CA ASN A 148 4.33 -15.33 -10.49
C ASN A 148 4.34 -13.90 -11.03
N TYR A 149 4.73 -13.70 -12.28
CA TYR A 149 4.73 -12.41 -12.94
C TYR A 149 3.31 -11.83 -13.05
N TYR A 150 2.40 -12.59 -13.66
CA TYR A 150 1.03 -12.13 -13.87
C TYR A 150 0.27 -11.97 -12.57
N TYR A 151 0.50 -12.85 -11.62
CA TYR A 151 -0.05 -12.74 -10.27
C TYR A 151 0.44 -11.46 -9.56
N SER A 152 1.73 -11.17 -9.64
CA SER A 152 2.29 -9.94 -9.05
C SER A 152 1.77 -8.67 -9.71
N MET A 153 1.59 -8.68 -11.04
CA MET A 153 0.96 -7.56 -11.77
C MET A 153 -0.50 -7.36 -11.35
N SER A 154 -1.25 -8.44 -11.17
CA SER A 154 -2.63 -8.37 -10.67
C SER A 154 -2.69 -7.77 -9.27
N TRP A 155 -1.80 -8.19 -8.36
CA TRP A 155 -1.72 -7.66 -7.01
C TRP A 155 -1.28 -6.19 -6.97
N LEU A 156 -0.33 -5.79 -7.79
CA LEU A 156 0.07 -4.39 -7.95
C LEU A 156 -1.14 -3.50 -8.23
N TYR A 157 -1.93 -3.85 -9.24
CA TYR A 157 -3.09 -3.04 -9.61
C TYR A 157 -4.25 -3.17 -8.63
N ASN A 158 -4.34 -4.28 -7.89
CA ASN A 158 -5.26 -4.41 -6.78
C ASN A 158 -4.96 -3.42 -5.66
N PHE A 159 -3.71 -3.35 -5.20
CA PHE A 159 -3.30 -2.42 -4.16
C PHE A 159 -3.37 -0.96 -4.64
N TRP A 160 -3.02 -0.71 -5.89
CA TRP A 160 -3.08 0.64 -6.46
C TRP A 160 -4.51 1.13 -6.60
N SER A 161 -5.43 0.29 -7.05
CA SER A 161 -6.86 0.60 -7.10
C SER A 161 -7.42 0.90 -5.70
N ALA A 162 -7.06 0.10 -4.70
CA ALA A 162 -7.47 0.31 -3.33
C ALA A 162 -6.91 1.62 -2.73
N TYR A 163 -5.69 1.99 -3.12
CA TYR A 163 -5.08 3.25 -2.71
C TYR A 163 -5.75 4.47 -3.35
N CYS A 164 -6.02 4.43 -4.67
CA CYS A 164 -6.71 5.52 -5.36
C CYS A 164 -8.13 5.71 -4.81
N ASN A 165 -8.87 4.61 -4.67
CA ASN A 165 -10.24 4.56 -4.13
C ASN A 165 -11.15 5.69 -4.65
N ASP A 166 -11.05 6.04 -5.93
CA ASP A 166 -11.75 7.13 -6.60
C ASP A 166 -12.50 6.64 -7.84
N ARG A 167 -13.32 7.52 -8.44
CA ARG A 167 -14.14 7.16 -9.60
C ARG A 167 -13.42 7.27 -10.94
N GLU A 168 -12.27 7.91 -10.98
CA GLU A 168 -11.55 8.20 -12.22
C GLU A 168 -10.44 7.16 -12.47
N PHE A 169 -9.57 6.93 -11.50
CA PHE A 169 -8.38 6.08 -11.66
C PHE A 169 -8.60 4.62 -11.22
N ALA A 170 -9.36 4.39 -10.15
CA ALA A 170 -9.58 3.04 -9.64
C ALA A 170 -10.21 2.08 -10.68
N PRO A 171 -11.15 2.48 -11.55
CA PRO A 171 -11.68 1.60 -12.59
C PRO A 171 -10.61 1.14 -13.59
N GLN A 172 -9.68 2.02 -13.96
CA GLN A 172 -8.58 1.70 -14.88
C GLN A 172 -7.65 0.66 -14.26
N MET A 173 -7.30 0.83 -12.97
CA MET A 173 -6.47 -0.12 -12.24
C MET A 173 -7.17 -1.47 -12.09
N ASN A 174 -8.47 -1.48 -11.84
CA ASN A 174 -9.26 -2.71 -11.76
C ASN A 174 -9.34 -3.46 -13.09
N ALA A 175 -9.44 -2.76 -14.21
CA ALA A 175 -9.39 -3.37 -15.54
C ALA A 175 -8.03 -4.05 -15.81
N LEU A 176 -6.93 -3.38 -15.47
CA LEU A 176 -5.59 -3.95 -15.56
C LEU A 176 -5.42 -5.15 -14.63
N ARG A 177 -5.89 -5.03 -13.40
CA ARG A 177 -5.91 -6.14 -12.45
C ARG A 177 -6.58 -7.38 -13.03
N LEU A 178 -7.80 -7.24 -13.56
CA LEU A 178 -8.55 -8.35 -14.14
C LEU A 178 -7.82 -8.96 -15.33
N ARG A 179 -7.27 -8.14 -16.21
CA ARG A 179 -6.47 -8.61 -17.34
C ARG A 179 -5.30 -9.50 -16.90
N TYR A 180 -4.53 -9.07 -15.91
CA TYR A 180 -3.40 -9.83 -15.41
C TYR A 180 -3.82 -11.05 -14.59
N LEU A 181 -4.94 -10.97 -13.89
CA LEU A 181 -5.54 -12.11 -13.19
C LEU A 181 -5.89 -13.24 -14.15
N LEU A 182 -6.52 -12.93 -15.28
CA LEU A 182 -6.86 -13.92 -16.31
C LEU A 182 -5.60 -14.56 -16.91
N GLN A 183 -4.52 -13.78 -17.10
CA GLN A 183 -3.24 -14.35 -17.52
C GLN A 183 -2.65 -15.26 -16.43
N ALA A 184 -2.72 -14.89 -15.16
CA ALA A 184 -2.27 -15.76 -14.07
C ALA A 184 -3.02 -17.09 -14.03
N ILE A 185 -4.34 -17.06 -14.24
CA ILE A 185 -5.18 -18.27 -14.32
C ILE A 185 -4.69 -19.23 -15.42
N ALA A 186 -4.34 -18.69 -16.59
CA ALA A 186 -3.88 -19.50 -17.73
C ALA A 186 -2.61 -20.31 -17.42
N HIS A 187 -1.77 -19.82 -16.48
CA HIS A 187 -0.53 -20.46 -16.05
C HIS A 187 -0.64 -21.16 -14.68
N THR A 188 -1.86 -21.39 -14.20
CA THR A 188 -2.10 -22.07 -12.91
C THR A 188 -2.53 -23.51 -13.14
N PRO A 189 -1.99 -24.51 -12.40
CA PRO A 189 -2.40 -25.89 -12.54
C PRO A 189 -3.89 -26.07 -12.29
N ARG A 190 -4.59 -26.67 -13.26
CA ARG A 190 -6.04 -26.90 -13.18
C ARG A 190 -6.40 -27.73 -11.95
N GLY A 191 -7.49 -27.36 -11.27
CA GLY A 191 -8.00 -28.07 -10.10
C GLY A 191 -7.24 -27.81 -8.80
N SER A 192 -6.12 -27.05 -8.82
CA SER A 192 -5.42 -26.65 -7.60
C SER A 192 -6.25 -25.64 -6.79
N ALA A 193 -6.00 -25.56 -5.48
CA ALA A 193 -6.64 -24.57 -4.63
C ALA A 193 -6.41 -23.14 -5.15
N MET A 194 -5.19 -22.83 -5.62
CA MET A 194 -4.87 -21.54 -6.23
C MET A 194 -5.71 -21.29 -7.50
N TYR A 195 -5.88 -22.31 -8.36
CA TYR A 195 -6.74 -22.21 -9.55
C TYR A 195 -8.16 -21.82 -9.19
N HIS A 196 -8.75 -22.50 -8.20
CA HIS A 196 -10.09 -22.17 -7.73
C HIS A 196 -10.16 -20.78 -7.10
N TYR A 197 -9.16 -20.40 -6.32
CA TYR A 197 -9.10 -19.06 -5.72
C TYR A 197 -9.12 -17.95 -6.79
N LEU A 198 -8.24 -18.06 -7.80
CA LEU A 198 -8.16 -17.06 -8.86
C LEU A 198 -9.42 -16.99 -9.72
N HIS A 199 -10.05 -18.13 -10.01
CA HIS A 199 -11.36 -18.16 -10.67
C HIS A 199 -12.45 -17.52 -9.81
N GLY A 200 -12.41 -17.72 -8.50
CA GLY A 200 -13.28 -17.03 -7.55
C GLY A 200 -13.09 -15.51 -7.61
N GLU A 201 -11.85 -15.04 -7.57
CA GLU A 201 -11.54 -13.62 -7.71
C GLU A 201 -12.00 -13.05 -9.06
N ALA A 202 -11.74 -13.74 -10.16
CA ALA A 202 -12.19 -13.31 -11.49
C ALA A 202 -13.72 -13.24 -11.59
N ALA A 203 -14.44 -14.23 -11.06
CA ALA A 203 -15.89 -14.24 -11.01
C ALA A 203 -16.44 -13.11 -10.11
N PHE A 204 -15.80 -12.87 -8.95
CA PHE A 204 -16.20 -11.81 -8.02
C PHE A 204 -16.13 -10.42 -8.69
N TYR A 205 -15.02 -10.11 -9.35
CA TYR A 205 -14.86 -8.84 -10.08
C TYR A 205 -15.64 -8.78 -11.39
N GLY A 206 -16.04 -9.94 -11.93
CA GLY A 206 -16.97 -10.06 -13.04
C GLY A 206 -18.45 -9.99 -12.65
N ASN A 207 -18.78 -9.58 -11.41
CA ASN A 207 -20.14 -9.53 -10.84
C ASN A 207 -20.88 -10.88 -10.84
N GLN A 208 -20.15 -12.01 -10.85
CA GLN A 208 -20.71 -13.37 -10.79
C GLN A 208 -20.56 -13.93 -9.37
N LEU A 209 -21.25 -13.29 -8.41
CA LEU A 209 -21.05 -13.55 -6.98
C LEU A 209 -21.28 -15.01 -6.59
N GLU A 210 -22.36 -15.65 -7.07
CA GLU A 210 -22.65 -17.06 -6.76
C GLU A 210 -21.56 -18.00 -7.28
N LEU A 211 -21.03 -17.71 -8.45
CA LEU A 211 -19.94 -18.49 -9.04
C LEU A 211 -18.66 -18.32 -8.21
N ALA A 212 -18.37 -17.08 -7.81
CA ALA A 212 -17.22 -16.78 -6.94
C ALA A 212 -17.30 -17.55 -5.62
N MET A 213 -18.46 -17.52 -4.95
CA MET A 213 -18.68 -18.21 -3.68
C MET A 213 -18.47 -19.74 -3.83
N ARG A 214 -18.97 -20.36 -4.91
CA ARG A 214 -18.74 -21.79 -5.19
C ARG A 214 -17.25 -22.11 -5.34
N TYR A 215 -16.49 -21.27 -6.00
CA TYR A 215 -15.05 -21.44 -6.13
C TYR A 215 -14.33 -21.31 -4.79
N TYR A 216 -14.67 -20.30 -3.99
CA TYR A 216 -14.05 -20.08 -2.68
C TYR A 216 -14.34 -21.24 -1.71
N HIS A 217 -15.56 -21.77 -1.67
CA HIS A 217 -15.86 -22.96 -0.87
C HIS A 217 -15.01 -24.17 -1.27
N ARG A 218 -14.78 -24.39 -2.58
CA ARG A 218 -13.88 -25.45 -3.05
C ARG A 218 -12.46 -25.29 -2.50
N VAL A 219 -11.97 -24.04 -2.41
CA VAL A 219 -10.64 -23.79 -1.82
C VAL A 219 -10.61 -24.20 -0.35
N LEU A 220 -11.59 -23.76 0.46
CA LEU A 220 -11.61 -24.09 1.89
C LEU A 220 -11.73 -25.59 2.17
N HIS A 221 -12.30 -26.35 1.25
CA HIS A 221 -12.30 -27.83 1.34
C HIS A 221 -10.95 -28.46 0.99
N GLN A 222 -10.08 -27.76 0.27
CA GLN A 222 -8.77 -28.28 -0.15
C GLN A 222 -7.62 -27.87 0.78
N VAL A 223 -7.76 -26.75 1.51
CA VAL A 223 -6.68 -26.22 2.37
C VAL A 223 -7.18 -26.01 3.79
N GLY A 224 -6.30 -26.21 4.77
CA GLY A 224 -6.58 -25.99 6.18
C GLY A 224 -6.21 -24.57 6.64
N VAL A 225 -6.60 -24.24 7.87
CA VAL A 225 -6.39 -22.95 8.54
C VAL A 225 -4.92 -22.54 8.65
N ASN A 226 -4.00 -23.51 8.60
CA ASN A 226 -2.56 -23.30 8.60
C ASN A 226 -1.96 -22.98 7.22
N ASN A 227 -2.81 -22.73 6.23
CA ASN A 227 -2.42 -22.33 4.90
C ASN A 227 -2.86 -20.88 4.64
N ARG A 228 -1.94 -20.04 4.19
CA ARG A 228 -2.21 -18.64 3.84
C ARG A 228 -3.40 -18.46 2.88
N LEU A 229 -3.57 -19.37 1.94
CA LEU A 229 -4.66 -19.28 0.98
C LEU A 229 -6.03 -19.43 1.64
N TYR A 230 -6.10 -20.15 2.78
CA TYR A 230 -7.30 -20.22 3.60
C TYR A 230 -7.72 -18.84 4.10
N ALA A 231 -6.80 -18.07 4.68
CA ALA A 231 -7.07 -16.70 5.16
C ALA A 231 -7.64 -15.81 4.05
N SER A 232 -6.95 -15.76 2.90
CA SER A 232 -7.38 -14.95 1.75
C SER A 232 -8.76 -15.39 1.23
N THR A 233 -9.05 -16.69 1.23
CA THR A 233 -10.31 -17.23 0.73
C THR A 233 -11.46 -17.00 1.71
N ALA A 234 -11.22 -17.21 3.00
CA ALA A 234 -12.21 -16.92 4.05
C ALA A 234 -12.58 -15.42 4.05
N TYR A 235 -11.58 -14.54 3.91
CA TYR A 235 -11.81 -13.10 3.74
C TYR A 235 -12.64 -12.80 2.48
N ALA A 236 -12.35 -13.44 1.34
CA ALA A 236 -13.11 -13.26 0.10
C ALA A 236 -14.57 -13.74 0.25
N LEU A 237 -14.80 -14.86 0.94
CA LEU A 237 -16.15 -15.34 1.28
C LEU A 237 -16.88 -14.35 2.17
N ALA A 238 -16.22 -13.83 3.21
CA ALA A 238 -16.80 -12.82 4.07
C ALA A 238 -17.28 -11.62 3.24
N ARG A 239 -16.44 -11.07 2.34
CA ARG A 239 -16.83 -9.98 1.44
C ARG A 239 -18.07 -10.34 0.60
N GLY A 240 -18.13 -11.57 0.08
CA GLY A 240 -19.29 -12.07 -0.67
C GLY A 240 -20.55 -12.09 0.19
N TYR A 241 -20.48 -12.60 1.41
CA TYR A 241 -21.63 -12.61 2.35
C TYR A 241 -22.03 -11.22 2.81
N LYS A 242 -21.09 -10.27 2.93
CA LYS A 242 -21.38 -8.84 3.16
C LYS A 242 -22.26 -8.25 2.05
N MET A 243 -21.94 -8.56 0.78
CA MET A 243 -22.76 -8.13 -0.37
C MET A 243 -24.16 -8.75 -0.39
N LEU A 244 -24.30 -9.96 0.15
CA LEU A 244 -25.57 -10.66 0.31
C LEU A 244 -26.33 -10.28 1.60
N HIS A 245 -25.80 -9.34 2.38
CA HIS A 245 -26.33 -8.95 3.69
C HIS A 245 -26.49 -10.12 4.69
N ARG A 246 -25.71 -11.18 4.52
CA ARG A 246 -25.65 -12.32 5.43
C ARG A 246 -24.61 -12.10 6.50
N TRP A 247 -24.95 -11.26 7.48
CA TRP A 247 -24.02 -10.77 8.49
C TRP A 247 -23.50 -11.86 9.44
N ASP A 248 -24.27 -12.91 9.67
CA ASP A 248 -23.88 -14.11 10.40
C ASP A 248 -22.67 -14.83 9.75
N LEU A 249 -22.79 -15.08 8.46
CA LEU A 249 -21.73 -15.73 7.67
C LEU A 249 -20.57 -14.78 7.40
N TYR A 250 -20.84 -13.48 7.23
CA TYR A 250 -19.79 -12.47 7.15
C TYR A 250 -18.88 -12.51 8.39
N GLU A 251 -19.48 -12.48 9.59
CA GLU A 251 -18.74 -12.54 10.84
C GLU A 251 -17.97 -13.85 10.98
N HIS A 252 -18.62 -14.98 10.72
CA HIS A 252 -18.00 -16.31 10.78
C HIS A 252 -16.74 -16.39 9.90
N TYR A 253 -16.87 -16.08 8.60
CA TYR A 253 -15.73 -16.18 7.68
C TYR A 253 -14.67 -15.09 7.92
N MET A 254 -15.03 -13.94 8.47
CA MET A 254 -14.07 -12.92 8.87
C MET A 254 -13.25 -13.39 10.09
N VAL A 255 -13.89 -14.09 11.04
CA VAL A 255 -13.21 -14.74 12.18
C VAL A 255 -12.28 -15.85 11.68
N GLU A 256 -12.74 -16.71 10.79
CA GLU A 256 -11.91 -17.79 10.21
C GLU A 256 -10.68 -17.22 9.48
N ALA A 257 -10.86 -16.12 8.72
CA ALA A 257 -9.75 -15.40 8.10
C ALA A 257 -8.78 -14.88 9.17
N GLY A 258 -9.29 -14.22 10.21
CA GLY A 258 -8.48 -13.68 11.31
C GLY A 258 -7.71 -14.77 12.06
N ILE A 259 -8.31 -15.92 12.33
CA ILE A 259 -7.64 -17.06 12.94
C ILE A 259 -6.49 -17.55 12.06
N SER A 260 -6.75 -17.76 10.76
CA SER A 260 -5.72 -18.21 9.82
C SER A 260 -4.58 -17.18 9.68
N ASP A 261 -4.88 -15.89 9.73
CA ASP A 261 -3.88 -14.82 9.75
C ASP A 261 -2.95 -14.91 10.97
N GLN A 262 -3.46 -15.27 12.15
CA GLN A 262 -2.64 -15.46 13.34
C GLN A 262 -1.81 -16.76 13.26
N VAL A 263 -2.41 -17.86 12.84
CA VAL A 263 -1.74 -19.17 12.72
C VAL A 263 -0.61 -19.12 11.68
N CYS A 264 -0.80 -18.38 10.58
CA CYS A 264 0.20 -18.22 9.51
C CYS A 264 1.13 -17.00 9.68
N PRO A 265 1.17 -16.31 10.82
CA PRO A 265 1.60 -14.93 11.08
C PRO A 265 1.66 -14.02 9.84
N LEU A 266 0.47 -13.74 9.27
CA LEU A 266 0.33 -12.82 8.15
C LEU A 266 0.20 -11.39 8.70
N LYS A 267 1.12 -10.51 8.32
CA LYS A 267 1.23 -9.14 8.85
C LYS A 267 0.69 -8.07 7.89
N GLU A 268 0.21 -8.48 6.73
CA GLU A 268 -0.38 -7.62 5.69
C GLU A 268 -1.91 -7.76 5.59
N ASN A 269 -2.54 -8.41 6.55
CA ASN A 269 -3.93 -8.83 6.53
C ASN A 269 -4.95 -7.69 6.72
N LEU A 270 -6.22 -7.99 6.40
CA LEU A 270 -7.38 -7.10 6.53
C LEU A 270 -8.42 -7.61 7.52
N ALA A 271 -8.37 -8.90 7.89
CA ALA A 271 -9.46 -9.52 8.61
C ALA A 271 -9.72 -8.83 9.97
N LEU A 272 -8.69 -8.57 10.77
CA LEU A 272 -8.86 -7.88 12.05
C LEU A 272 -9.28 -6.42 11.89
N GLN A 273 -8.80 -5.73 10.84
CA GLN A 273 -9.19 -4.35 10.54
C GLN A 273 -10.69 -4.25 10.22
N GLU A 274 -11.16 -5.05 9.27
CA GLU A 274 -12.56 -5.09 8.84
C GLU A 274 -13.49 -5.58 9.96
N LEU A 275 -13.06 -6.63 10.68
CA LEU A 275 -13.83 -7.15 11.81
C LEU A 275 -13.95 -6.12 12.94
N SER A 276 -12.90 -5.36 13.20
CA SER A 276 -12.89 -4.28 14.19
C SER A 276 -13.93 -3.22 13.85
N LEU A 277 -13.98 -2.77 12.58
CA LEU A 277 -14.97 -1.80 12.12
C LEU A 277 -16.41 -2.36 12.23
N TYR A 278 -16.61 -3.59 11.78
CA TYR A 278 -17.90 -4.27 11.88
C TYR A 278 -18.37 -4.41 13.33
N LEU A 279 -17.50 -4.82 14.24
CA LEU A 279 -17.82 -4.95 15.66
C LEU A 279 -18.13 -3.61 16.32
N TYR A 280 -17.44 -2.55 15.90
CA TYR A 280 -17.74 -1.19 16.32
C TYR A 280 -19.16 -0.77 15.89
N GLU A 281 -19.54 -1.03 14.64
CA GLU A 281 -20.88 -0.75 14.11
C GLU A 281 -21.96 -1.64 14.72
N LYS A 282 -21.61 -2.87 15.10
CA LYS A 282 -22.52 -3.84 15.74
C LYS A 282 -22.97 -3.41 17.14
N GLY A 283 -22.21 -2.55 17.81
CA GLY A 283 -22.62 -1.87 19.03
C GLY A 283 -21.67 -1.97 20.23
N GLU A 284 -22.04 -1.28 21.29
CA GLU A 284 -21.22 -1.04 22.49
C GLU A 284 -20.69 -2.32 23.16
N ARG A 285 -21.42 -3.43 23.09
CA ARG A 285 -21.02 -4.72 23.68
C ARG A 285 -19.68 -5.23 23.12
N TYR A 286 -19.37 -4.88 21.86
CA TYR A 286 -18.21 -5.36 21.15
C TYR A 286 -17.07 -4.34 21.07
N SER A 287 -17.24 -3.14 21.61
CA SER A 287 -16.27 -2.04 21.52
C SER A 287 -14.88 -2.42 22.02
N SER A 288 -14.79 -3.21 23.10
CA SER A 288 -13.49 -3.68 23.63
C SER A 288 -12.74 -4.57 22.65
N ARG A 289 -13.47 -5.49 21.98
CA ARG A 289 -12.89 -6.35 20.94
C ARG A 289 -12.50 -5.53 19.71
N ALA A 290 -13.35 -4.59 19.28
CA ALA A 290 -13.07 -3.68 18.18
C ALA A 290 -11.75 -2.93 18.40
N VAL A 291 -11.55 -2.37 19.59
CA VAL A 291 -10.30 -1.70 19.97
C VAL A 291 -9.13 -2.67 19.98
N LYS A 292 -9.25 -3.86 20.60
CA LYS A 292 -8.20 -4.89 20.65
C LYS A 292 -7.74 -5.25 19.23
N TYR A 293 -8.69 -5.52 18.34
CA TYR A 293 -8.39 -5.98 16.97
C TYR A 293 -7.78 -4.89 16.08
N ILE A 294 -8.25 -3.64 16.21
CA ILE A 294 -7.67 -2.54 15.42
C ILE A 294 -6.24 -2.22 15.85
N TYR A 295 -5.93 -2.29 17.16
CA TYR A 295 -4.56 -2.14 17.63
C TYR A 295 -3.66 -3.29 17.15
N CYS A 296 -4.13 -4.54 17.22
CA CYS A 296 -3.39 -5.67 16.67
C CYS A 296 -3.12 -5.49 15.16
N SER A 297 -4.11 -5.01 14.40
CA SER A 297 -3.94 -4.74 12.98
C SER A 297 -2.95 -3.59 12.72
N MET A 298 -2.96 -2.53 13.55
CA MET A 298 -1.99 -1.44 13.44
C MET A 298 -0.57 -1.91 13.76
N GLU A 299 -0.38 -2.69 14.81
CA GLU A 299 0.92 -3.28 15.14
C GLU A 299 1.45 -4.17 14.00
N ASP A 300 0.58 -4.99 13.40
CA ASP A 300 0.95 -5.84 12.27
C ASP A 300 1.32 -5.01 11.04
N ALA A 301 0.56 -3.96 10.72
CA ALA A 301 0.84 -3.05 9.62
C ALA A 301 2.16 -2.29 9.80
N GLN A 302 2.45 -1.84 11.04
CA GLN A 302 3.72 -1.18 11.39
C GLN A 302 4.89 -2.17 11.33
N PHE A 303 4.73 -3.36 11.88
CA PHE A 303 5.75 -4.40 11.86
C PHE A 303 6.14 -4.83 10.44
N TYR A 304 5.14 -4.91 9.54
CA TYR A 304 5.34 -5.21 8.13
C TYR A 304 5.86 -4.00 7.34
N ASN A 305 5.59 -2.77 7.77
CA ASN A 305 5.80 -1.53 7.03
C ASN A 305 4.80 -1.36 5.85
N ASN A 306 3.52 -1.70 6.07
CA ASN A 306 2.46 -1.57 5.07
C ASN A 306 1.80 -0.18 5.14
N ARG A 307 2.21 0.72 4.26
CA ARG A 307 1.75 2.11 4.23
C ARG A 307 0.26 2.25 3.93
N LEU A 308 -0.26 1.43 3.01
CA LEU A 308 -1.68 1.44 2.67
C LEU A 308 -2.52 1.07 3.90
N ARG A 309 -2.15 0.01 4.61
CA ARG A 309 -2.86 -0.42 5.83
C ARG A 309 -2.77 0.61 6.93
N MET A 310 -1.60 1.18 7.16
CA MET A 310 -1.44 2.27 8.14
C MET A 310 -2.34 3.46 7.80
N LEU A 311 -2.45 3.84 6.52
CA LEU A 311 -3.33 4.90 6.07
C LEU A 311 -4.81 4.56 6.31
N GLU A 312 -5.26 3.39 5.90
CA GLU A 312 -6.64 2.93 6.10
C GLU A 312 -7.00 2.89 7.59
N ILE A 313 -6.12 2.29 8.42
CA ILE A 313 -6.34 2.21 9.87
C ILE A 313 -6.36 3.60 10.51
N SER A 314 -5.54 4.54 10.04
CA SER A 314 -5.51 5.91 10.57
C SER A 314 -6.85 6.64 10.45
N HIS A 315 -7.70 6.28 9.50
CA HIS A 315 -9.05 6.81 9.34
C HIS A 315 -10.08 6.10 10.25
N ILE A 316 -9.85 4.85 10.59
CA ILE A 316 -10.77 4.01 11.37
C ILE A 316 -10.47 4.12 12.87
N LEU A 317 -9.20 4.06 13.24
CA LEU A 317 -8.73 4.03 14.63
C LEU A 317 -9.29 5.18 15.49
N PRO A 318 -9.27 6.46 15.04
CA PRO A 318 -9.82 7.54 15.84
C PRO A 318 -11.30 7.36 16.16
N LYS A 319 -12.09 6.85 15.20
CA LYS A 319 -13.53 6.62 15.38
C LYS A 319 -13.79 5.59 16.48
N ILE A 320 -13.08 4.44 16.40
CA ILE A 320 -13.23 3.33 17.35
C ILE A 320 -12.75 3.74 18.74
N VAL A 321 -11.57 4.37 18.81
CA VAL A 321 -10.96 4.77 20.08
C VAL A 321 -11.77 5.88 20.76
N THR A 322 -12.23 6.89 20.00
CA THR A 322 -13.05 7.98 20.54
C THR A 322 -14.39 7.46 21.07
N ALA A 323 -15.03 6.56 20.33
CA ALA A 323 -16.28 5.95 20.78
C ALA A 323 -16.08 5.11 22.05
N TYR A 324 -15.01 4.30 22.11
CA TYR A 324 -14.66 3.53 23.30
C TYR A 324 -14.36 4.43 24.51
N GLN A 325 -13.61 5.50 24.29
CA GLN A 325 -13.35 6.50 25.34
C GLN A 325 -14.63 7.18 25.81
N SER A 326 -15.55 7.53 24.89
CA SER A 326 -16.83 8.12 25.25
C SER A 326 -17.69 7.16 26.07
N GLN A 327 -17.67 5.87 25.74
CA GLN A 327 -18.35 4.82 26.49
C GLN A 327 -17.76 4.64 27.90
N ILE A 328 -16.43 4.61 28.02
CA ILE A 328 -15.73 4.59 29.31
C ILE A 328 -16.12 5.83 30.11
N ASN A 329 -16.06 7.01 29.47
CA ASN A 329 -16.43 8.27 30.14
C ASN A 329 -17.87 8.26 30.60
N ARG A 330 -18.80 7.73 29.80
CA ARG A 330 -20.22 7.60 30.19
C ARG A 330 -20.41 6.64 31.36
N ARG A 331 -19.77 5.47 31.34
CA ARG A 331 -19.79 4.51 32.48
C ARG A 331 -19.13 5.12 33.71
N THR A 332 -18.02 5.80 33.52
CA THR A 332 -17.31 6.51 34.58
C THR A 332 -18.19 7.65 35.15
N THR A 333 -18.88 8.38 34.27
CA THR A 333 -19.84 9.44 34.69
C THR A 333 -21.00 8.85 35.50
N LEU A 334 -21.57 7.71 35.06
CA LEU A 334 -22.62 7.02 35.82
C LEU A 334 -22.12 6.51 37.17
N LEU A 335 -20.90 5.99 37.24
CA LEU A 335 -20.23 5.61 38.48
C LEU A 335 -19.96 6.83 39.36
N TYR A 336 -19.58 7.98 38.78
CA TYR A 336 -19.42 9.25 39.52
C TYR A 336 -20.75 9.77 40.07
N TRP A 337 -21.86 9.62 39.31
CA TRP A 337 -23.20 9.96 39.83
C TRP A 337 -23.61 9.03 40.98
N GLY A 338 -23.31 7.72 40.85
CA GLY A 338 -23.55 6.75 41.93
C GLY A 338 -22.68 7.02 43.15
N LEU A 339 -21.40 7.29 42.94
CA LEU A 339 -20.47 7.70 44.00
C LEU A 339 -20.79 9.07 44.55
N GLY A 340 -21.29 10.02 43.70
CA GLY A 340 -21.79 11.33 44.13
C GLY A 340 -22.98 11.22 45.07
N GLY A 341 -23.91 10.28 44.81
CA GLY A 341 -25.01 9.94 45.72
C GLY A 341 -24.50 9.42 47.08
N VAL A 342 -23.46 8.60 47.07
CA VAL A 342 -22.79 8.12 48.30
C VAL A 342 -21.96 9.24 48.95
N SER A 343 -21.33 10.10 48.13
CA SER A 343 -20.47 11.20 48.62
C SER A 343 -21.26 12.37 49.17
N ILE A 344 -22.53 12.56 48.79
CA ILE A 344 -23.45 13.52 49.47
C ILE A 344 -23.66 13.10 50.93
N LEU A 345 -23.65 11.82 51.22
CA LEU A 345 -23.64 11.29 52.58
C LEU A 345 -22.27 11.46 53.31
N ALA A 346 -21.19 11.50 52.52
CA ALA A 346 -19.82 11.73 53.03
C ALA A 346 -19.41 13.22 53.05
N LEU A 347 -20.22 14.12 52.49
CA LEU A 347 -19.96 15.56 52.37
C LEU A 347 -19.90 16.35 53.72
N LEU A 348 -20.26 15.72 54.83
CA LEU A 348 -20.04 16.28 56.19
C LEU A 348 -18.57 16.16 56.65
N LEU A 349 -17.71 15.44 55.89
CA LEU A 349 -16.29 15.23 56.24
C LEU A 349 -15.28 15.92 55.31
N GLY A 350 -15.71 16.70 54.35
CA GLY A 350 -14.79 16.96 53.28
C GLY A 350 -14.62 18.35 52.68
N GLY A 351 -14.67 19.41 53.46
CA GLY A 351 -14.25 20.74 52.96
C GLY A 351 -12.86 20.76 52.29
N MET A 352 -11.98 19.87 52.69
CA MET A 352 -10.66 19.71 52.11
C MET A 352 -10.67 18.95 50.77
N ILE A 353 -11.59 18.00 50.57
CA ILE A 353 -11.66 17.21 49.35
C ILE A 353 -12.20 18.05 48.18
N VAL A 354 -13.14 18.94 48.44
CA VAL A 354 -13.69 19.85 47.42
C VAL A 354 -12.64 20.81 46.89
N PHE A 355 -11.73 21.28 47.77
CA PHE A 355 -10.62 22.14 47.34
C PHE A 355 -9.59 21.38 46.49
N ALA A 356 -9.27 20.14 46.89
CA ALA A 356 -8.35 19.29 46.14
C ALA A 356 -8.95 18.88 44.76
N LEU A 357 -10.25 18.61 44.68
CA LEU A 357 -10.95 18.33 43.44
C LEU A 357 -11.01 19.54 42.48
N LYS A 358 -11.16 20.78 43.02
CA LYS A 358 -11.04 22.01 42.20
C LYS A 358 -9.65 22.23 41.65
N GLN A 359 -8.61 21.97 42.43
CA GLN A 359 -7.20 22.07 41.97
C GLN A 359 -6.89 21.02 40.91
N ASN A 360 -7.31 19.76 41.07
CA ASN A 360 -7.12 18.70 40.12
C ASN A 360 -7.87 18.96 38.80
N LYS A 361 -9.06 19.55 38.86
CA LYS A 361 -9.82 19.93 37.66
C LYS A 361 -9.05 20.97 36.82
N LYS A 362 -8.38 21.92 37.50
CA LYS A 362 -7.58 22.96 36.87
C LYS A 362 -6.30 22.39 36.25
N LEU A 363 -5.70 21.39 36.91
CA LEU A 363 -4.48 20.71 36.39
C LEU A 363 -4.80 19.80 35.19
N ASN A 364 -5.92 19.05 35.27
CA ASN A 364 -6.36 18.19 34.16
C ASN A 364 -6.79 18.99 32.93
N HIS A 365 -7.41 20.17 33.15
CA HIS A 365 -7.77 21.03 32.02
C HIS A 365 -6.52 21.56 31.28
N ARG A 366 -5.45 21.92 32.00
CA ARG A 366 -4.16 22.30 31.42
C ARG A 366 -3.46 21.13 30.71
N ARG A 367 -3.52 19.90 31.29
CA ARG A 367 -2.96 18.71 30.65
C ARG A 367 -3.72 18.32 29.38
N LEU A 368 -5.06 18.40 29.38
CA LEU A 368 -5.87 18.14 28.19
C LEU A 368 -5.63 19.14 27.06
N GLN A 369 -5.43 20.43 27.40
CA GLN A 369 -5.06 21.46 26.41
C GLN A 369 -3.68 21.19 25.80
N LEU A 370 -2.71 20.78 26.61
CA LEU A 370 -1.37 20.42 26.12
C LEU A 370 -1.40 19.16 25.23
N HIS A 371 -2.17 18.13 25.63
CA HIS A 371 -2.33 16.92 24.81
C HIS A 371 -3.06 17.19 23.49
N ALA A 372 -4.10 18.04 23.50
CA ALA A 372 -4.82 18.41 22.29
C ALA A 372 -3.93 19.21 21.32
N GLN A 373 -3.12 20.14 21.86
CA GLN A 373 -2.16 20.90 21.05
C GLN A 373 -1.06 20.03 20.44
N ASN A 374 -0.52 19.08 21.22
CA ASN A 374 0.49 18.15 20.71
C ASN A 374 -0.07 17.19 19.65
N LYS A 375 -1.34 16.73 19.83
CA LYS A 375 -2.00 15.90 18.84
C LYS A 375 -2.26 16.65 17.53
N LEU A 376 -2.72 17.89 17.62
CA LEU A 376 -2.94 18.74 16.45
C LEU A 376 -1.63 19.03 15.70
N LEU A 377 -0.54 19.29 16.45
CA LEU A 377 0.78 19.52 15.85
C LEU A 377 1.31 18.26 15.12
N ALA A 378 1.10 17.08 15.70
CA ALA A 378 1.48 15.82 15.06
C ALA A 378 0.65 15.55 13.79
N GLU A 379 -0.66 15.78 13.84
CA GLU A 379 -1.56 15.63 12.69
C GLU A 379 -1.20 16.62 11.55
N LEU A 380 -0.88 17.86 11.91
CA LEU A 380 -0.47 18.88 10.91
C LEU A 380 0.88 18.52 10.24
N ASN A 381 1.84 18.05 11.02
CA ASN A 381 3.13 17.60 10.49
C ASN A 381 2.99 16.38 9.58
N GLN A 382 2.09 15.44 9.94
CA GLN A 382 1.80 14.28 9.10
C GLN A 382 1.14 14.70 7.78
N GLN A 383 0.13 15.57 7.83
CA GLN A 383 -0.52 16.10 6.63
C GLN A 383 0.44 16.87 5.73
N LEU A 384 1.37 17.61 6.31
CA LEU A 384 2.39 18.36 5.56
C LEU A 384 3.32 17.39 4.83
N ASN A 385 3.79 16.34 5.52
CA ASN A 385 4.64 15.31 4.92
C ASN A 385 3.93 14.52 3.81
N GLU A 386 2.67 14.13 4.04
CA GLU A 386 1.86 13.44 3.04
C GLU A 386 1.60 14.30 1.81
N THR A 387 1.34 15.60 2.02
CA THR A 387 1.11 16.55 0.92
C THR A 387 2.39 16.76 0.10
N ASN A 388 3.55 16.83 0.75
CA ASN A 388 4.84 16.97 0.07
C ASN A 388 5.18 15.69 -0.72
N GLN A 389 4.99 14.51 -0.15
CA GLN A 389 5.19 13.23 -0.86
C GLN A 389 4.24 13.07 -2.05
N ARG A 390 2.97 13.49 -1.91
CA ARG A 390 2.01 13.49 -3.02
C ARG A 390 2.45 14.41 -4.15
N ARG A 391 2.94 15.61 -3.84
CA ARG A 391 3.46 16.54 -4.85
C ARG A 391 4.62 15.95 -5.64
N GLU A 392 5.56 15.29 -4.97
CA GLU A 392 6.68 14.62 -5.65
C GLU A 392 6.22 13.43 -6.50
N THR A 393 5.26 12.65 -6.00
CA THR A 393 4.70 11.51 -6.73
C THR A 393 3.94 11.96 -7.99
N TYR A 394 3.13 13.03 -7.88
CA TYR A 394 2.41 13.59 -9.04
C TYR A 394 3.38 14.12 -10.10
N LEU A 395 4.46 14.75 -9.68
CA LEU A 395 5.44 15.27 -10.64
C LEU A 395 6.17 14.13 -11.36
N ARG A 396 6.53 13.06 -10.64
CA ARG A 396 7.11 11.84 -11.25
C ARG A 396 6.13 11.20 -12.24
N LEU A 397 4.88 11.00 -11.83
CA LEU A 397 3.84 10.45 -12.70
C LEU A 397 3.63 11.29 -13.96
N PHE A 398 3.64 12.62 -13.82
CA PHE A 398 3.53 13.54 -14.95
C PHE A 398 4.72 13.42 -15.90
N LEU A 399 5.94 13.27 -15.36
CA LEU A 399 7.16 13.08 -16.16
C LEU A 399 7.13 11.74 -16.91
N ASP A 400 6.73 10.66 -16.25
CA ASP A 400 6.62 9.33 -16.86
C ASP A 400 5.58 9.29 -17.98
N LEU A 401 4.38 9.86 -17.74
CA LEU A 401 3.32 9.95 -18.75
C LEU A 401 3.77 10.81 -19.93
N SER A 402 4.47 11.90 -19.67
CA SER A 402 5.01 12.78 -20.71
C SER A 402 6.10 12.07 -21.52
N ALA A 403 6.97 11.29 -20.88
CA ALA A 403 8.01 10.51 -21.56
C ALA A 403 7.41 9.44 -22.47
N ILE A 404 6.37 8.74 -22.03
CA ILE A 404 5.64 7.74 -22.83
C ILE A 404 4.99 8.41 -24.05
N TYR A 405 4.37 9.56 -23.84
CA TYR A 405 3.70 10.31 -24.92
C TYR A 405 4.73 10.77 -25.98
N ILE A 406 5.85 11.28 -25.51
CA ILE A 406 6.97 11.70 -26.34
C ILE A 406 7.58 10.53 -27.13
N SER A 407 7.79 9.37 -26.48
CA SER A 407 8.26 8.15 -27.12
C SER A 407 7.28 7.66 -28.22
N LYS A 408 5.97 7.74 -27.97
CA LYS A 408 4.96 7.42 -28.97
C LYS A 408 5.01 8.36 -30.16
N LEU A 409 5.22 9.64 -29.95
CA LEU A 409 5.37 10.63 -31.01
C LEU A 409 6.64 10.40 -31.84
N ASP A 410 7.76 10.05 -31.21
CA ASP A 410 8.99 9.72 -31.94
C ASP A 410 8.86 8.41 -32.76
N ASN A 411 8.15 7.43 -32.24
CA ASN A 411 7.80 6.22 -32.99
C ASN A 411 6.88 6.50 -34.17
N LEU A 412 5.91 7.40 -34.02
CA LEU A 412 5.08 7.89 -35.12
C LEU A 412 5.91 8.60 -36.19
N ARG A 413 6.87 9.44 -35.77
CA ARG A 413 7.84 10.09 -36.67
C ARG A 413 8.66 9.08 -37.45
N LYS A 414 9.20 8.04 -36.75
CA LYS A 414 9.94 6.95 -37.38
C LYS A 414 9.09 6.14 -38.37
N LEU A 415 7.80 5.92 -38.05
CA LEU A 415 6.84 5.25 -38.92
C LEU A 415 6.55 6.09 -40.19
N VAL A 416 6.37 7.39 -40.03
CA VAL A 416 6.17 8.35 -41.11
C VAL A 416 7.42 8.37 -42.04
N MET A 417 8.63 8.45 -41.45
CA MET A 417 9.88 8.43 -42.22
C MET A 417 10.10 7.11 -42.98
N ARG A 418 9.67 5.97 -42.40
CA ARG A 418 9.69 4.68 -43.10
C ARG A 418 8.70 4.64 -44.26
N SER A 419 7.53 5.25 -44.13
CA SER A 419 6.51 5.30 -45.17
C SER A 419 6.93 6.19 -46.34
N ILE A 420 7.69 7.27 -46.08
CA ILE A 420 8.28 8.10 -47.10
C ILE A 420 9.34 7.31 -47.92
N LYS A 421 10.21 6.55 -47.23
CA LYS A 421 11.22 5.71 -47.89
C LYS A 421 10.60 4.57 -48.72
N ALA A 422 9.35 4.18 -48.45
CA ALA A 422 8.61 3.16 -49.18
C ALA A 422 7.78 3.70 -50.36
N GLY A 423 7.91 4.98 -50.73
CA GLY A 423 7.29 5.58 -51.95
C GLY A 423 5.79 5.88 -51.83
N LYS A 424 5.23 5.89 -50.62
CA LYS A 424 3.78 6.22 -50.40
C LYS A 424 3.63 7.68 -49.95
N THR A 425 3.93 8.61 -50.84
CA THR A 425 4.11 10.03 -50.54
C THR A 425 2.81 10.85 -50.47
N ASP A 426 1.73 10.44 -51.16
CA ASP A 426 0.52 11.25 -51.26
C ASP A 426 -0.37 11.23 -50.01
N ASP A 427 -0.27 10.17 -49.21
CA ASP A 427 -0.97 10.05 -47.93
C ASP A 427 -0.25 10.76 -46.77
N LEU A 428 1.00 11.15 -47.02
CA LEU A 428 1.91 11.72 -46.04
C LEU A 428 1.83 13.25 -45.91
N LEU A 429 1.51 13.94 -46.97
CA LEU A 429 1.45 15.41 -46.99
C LEU A 429 0.39 15.99 -46.05
N SER A 430 -0.71 15.26 -45.86
CA SER A 430 -1.74 15.60 -44.87
C SER A 430 -1.31 15.28 -43.41
N LYS A 431 -0.32 14.39 -43.23
CA LYS A 431 0.22 14.00 -41.92
C LYS A 431 1.43 14.84 -41.50
N ILE A 432 2.19 15.40 -42.45
CA ILE A 432 3.39 16.22 -42.20
C ILE A 432 3.04 17.62 -41.65
N SER A 433 1.87 18.16 -42.02
CA SER A 433 1.38 19.42 -41.42
C SER A 433 1.15 19.30 -39.89
N ARG A 434 1.08 18.07 -39.36
CA ARG A 434 1.00 17.80 -37.91
C ARG A 434 2.36 17.76 -37.22
N LEU A 435 3.49 17.77 -37.95
CA LEU A 435 4.85 17.77 -37.35
C LEU A 435 5.21 19.12 -36.66
N ARG A 436 4.54 20.23 -37.03
CA ARG A 436 4.60 21.47 -36.26
C ARG A 436 4.00 21.35 -34.85
N ILE A 437 3.09 20.40 -34.68
CA ILE A 437 2.47 20.08 -33.39
C ILE A 437 3.49 19.51 -32.38
N GLN A 438 4.57 18.89 -32.87
CA GLN A 438 5.60 18.29 -32.03
C GLN A 438 6.50 19.31 -31.33
N GLU A 439 6.88 20.40 -32.00
CA GLU A 439 7.65 21.47 -31.37
C GLU A 439 6.81 22.29 -30.40
N GLU A 440 5.54 22.52 -30.72
CA GLU A 440 4.60 23.23 -29.83
C GLU A 440 4.27 22.39 -28.60
N GLU A 441 4.10 21.06 -28.74
CA GLU A 441 3.86 20.16 -27.61
C GLU A 441 5.09 19.98 -26.72
N ALA A 442 6.29 19.91 -27.29
CA ALA A 442 7.53 19.86 -26.52
C ALA A 442 7.75 21.16 -25.73
N ASN A 443 7.50 22.30 -26.35
CA ASN A 443 7.57 23.60 -25.69
C ASN A 443 6.47 23.75 -24.62
N SER A 444 5.28 23.20 -24.86
CA SER A 444 4.20 23.15 -23.86
C SER A 444 4.57 22.25 -22.68
N PHE A 445 5.26 21.12 -22.92
CA PHE A 445 5.78 20.26 -21.87
C PHE A 445 6.83 20.99 -21.03
N TYR A 446 7.82 21.62 -21.67
CA TYR A 446 8.86 22.38 -20.97
C TYR A 446 8.28 23.47 -20.09
N ASN A 447 7.32 24.24 -20.61
CA ASN A 447 6.69 25.32 -19.86
C ASN A 447 5.91 24.80 -18.63
N ARG A 448 5.22 23.66 -18.76
CA ARG A 448 4.49 23.05 -17.65
C ARG A 448 5.44 22.44 -16.61
N PHE A 449 6.48 21.75 -17.08
CA PHE A 449 7.51 21.20 -16.23
C PHE A 449 8.24 22.29 -15.44
N ASP A 450 8.72 23.31 -16.14
CA ASP A 450 9.47 24.41 -15.56
C ASP A 450 8.64 25.10 -14.47
N ARG A 451 7.38 25.43 -14.81
CA ARG A 451 6.46 26.06 -13.85
C ARG A 451 6.14 25.18 -12.65
N ALA A 452 5.86 23.90 -12.86
CA ALA A 452 5.57 22.98 -11.77
C ALA A 452 6.80 22.78 -10.87
N PHE A 453 7.97 22.63 -11.50
CA PHE A 453 9.21 22.41 -10.80
C PHE A 453 9.65 23.64 -9.97
N THR A 454 9.59 24.84 -10.56
CA THR A 454 9.99 26.07 -9.85
C THR A 454 9.02 26.42 -8.71
N LEU A 455 7.74 26.07 -8.82
CA LEU A 455 6.78 26.20 -7.72
C LEU A 455 7.06 25.20 -6.58
N LEU A 456 7.53 24.01 -6.89
CA LEU A 456 7.88 22.99 -5.89
C LEU A 456 9.26 23.25 -5.24
N TYR A 457 10.18 23.79 -6.02
CA TYR A 457 11.57 24.03 -5.60
C TYR A 457 12.01 25.46 -5.95
N PRO A 458 11.43 26.48 -5.28
CA PRO A 458 11.71 27.90 -5.61
C PRO A 458 13.18 28.26 -5.46
N ASP A 459 13.87 27.63 -4.51
CA ASP A 459 15.29 27.90 -4.23
C ASP A 459 16.27 27.08 -5.08
N PHE A 460 15.77 26.20 -5.96
CA PHE A 460 16.61 25.27 -6.71
C PHE A 460 17.71 25.94 -7.53
N VAL A 461 17.36 27.01 -8.26
CA VAL A 461 18.34 27.76 -9.09
C VAL A 461 19.41 28.41 -8.23
N CYS A 462 19.02 28.99 -7.10
CA CYS A 462 19.95 29.59 -6.14
C CYS A 462 20.87 28.51 -5.55
N GLN A 463 20.33 27.37 -5.14
CA GLN A 463 21.09 26.24 -4.60
C GLN A 463 22.07 25.66 -5.61
N LEU A 464 21.67 25.49 -6.87
CA LEU A 464 22.56 25.00 -7.93
C LEU A 464 23.66 26.02 -8.23
N ASN A 465 23.33 27.31 -8.34
CA ASN A 465 24.28 28.36 -8.58
C ASN A 465 25.31 28.52 -7.45
N ALA A 466 24.94 28.16 -6.21
CA ALA A 466 25.89 28.16 -5.09
C ALA A 466 27.05 27.15 -5.29
N LEU A 467 26.86 26.11 -6.09
CA LEU A 467 27.88 25.13 -6.47
C LEU A 467 28.74 25.59 -7.67
N LEU A 468 28.29 26.62 -8.41
CA LEU A 468 28.97 27.13 -9.59
C LEU A 468 29.85 28.36 -9.22
N ARG A 469 30.86 28.59 -10.03
CA ARG A 469 31.69 29.82 -9.89
C ARG A 469 30.85 31.07 -10.16
N ASP A 470 31.20 32.15 -9.52
CA ASP A 470 30.43 33.42 -9.56
C ASP A 470 30.35 34.03 -10.97
N ASP A 471 31.37 33.77 -11.81
CA ASP A 471 31.44 34.17 -13.23
C ASP A 471 30.67 33.20 -14.18
N ALA A 472 30.21 32.10 -13.67
CA ALA A 472 29.62 31.01 -14.47
C ALA A 472 28.22 30.58 -14.01
N GLN A 473 27.56 31.41 -13.22
CA GLN A 473 26.19 31.16 -12.74
C GLN A 473 25.20 31.17 -13.89
N ILE A 474 24.13 30.40 -13.71
CA ILE A 474 23.07 30.23 -14.71
C ILE A 474 21.88 31.11 -14.33
N THR A 475 21.54 32.05 -15.21
CA THR A 475 20.36 32.90 -15.04
C THR A 475 19.19 32.29 -15.81
N PRO A 476 18.06 31.96 -15.15
CA PRO A 476 16.87 31.47 -15.83
C PRO A 476 16.29 32.57 -16.73
N PRO A 477 15.64 32.20 -17.86
CA PRO A 477 15.07 33.17 -18.80
C PRO A 477 13.91 33.97 -18.21
N SER A 478 13.17 33.44 -17.24
CA SER A 478 12.14 34.09 -16.43
C SER A 478 11.94 33.36 -15.11
N GLU A 479 11.13 33.91 -14.21
CA GLU A 479 10.86 33.36 -12.87
C GLU A 479 10.40 31.89 -12.88
N HIS A 480 9.69 31.47 -13.93
CA HIS A 480 9.14 30.12 -14.05
C HIS A 480 9.64 29.38 -15.30
N ALA A 481 10.74 29.78 -15.90
CA ALA A 481 11.34 29.10 -17.03
C ALA A 481 12.76 28.66 -16.70
N LEU A 482 13.10 27.44 -17.09
CA LEU A 482 14.43 26.87 -16.88
C LEU A 482 15.19 26.83 -18.22
N THR A 483 16.49 27.02 -18.17
CA THR A 483 17.38 26.70 -19.29
C THR A 483 17.49 25.18 -19.46
N THR A 484 17.97 24.72 -20.59
CA THR A 484 18.22 23.28 -20.80
C THR A 484 19.14 22.69 -19.73
N ASP A 485 20.17 23.43 -19.35
CA ASP A 485 21.07 23.08 -18.24
C ASP A 485 20.28 22.87 -16.94
N LEU A 486 19.45 23.85 -16.57
CA LEU A 486 18.64 23.79 -15.36
C LEU A 486 17.61 22.65 -15.41
N ARG A 487 16.98 22.38 -16.56
CA ARG A 487 16.03 21.26 -16.73
C ARG A 487 16.70 19.91 -16.52
N ILE A 488 17.93 19.75 -17.01
CA ILE A 488 18.70 18.50 -16.79
C ILE A 488 18.89 18.26 -15.29
N TYR A 489 19.33 19.27 -14.56
CA TYR A 489 19.54 19.15 -13.12
C TYR A 489 18.23 19.13 -12.32
N ALA A 490 17.18 19.78 -12.81
CA ALA A 490 15.82 19.64 -12.25
C ALA A 490 15.29 18.22 -12.36
N LEU A 491 15.48 17.56 -13.51
CA LEU A 491 15.15 16.15 -13.70
C LEU A 491 15.98 15.25 -12.78
N MET A 492 17.27 15.53 -12.65
CA MET A 492 18.14 14.81 -11.71
C MET A 492 17.69 14.99 -10.26
N ARG A 493 17.25 16.19 -9.88
CA ARG A 493 16.65 16.49 -8.58
C ARG A 493 15.39 15.65 -8.31
N LEU A 494 14.61 15.38 -9.34
CA LEU A 494 13.42 14.52 -9.27
C LEU A 494 13.75 13.03 -9.34
N GLY A 495 15.04 12.67 -9.40
CA GLY A 495 15.53 11.28 -9.40
C GLY A 495 15.66 10.68 -10.80
N VAL A 496 15.47 11.45 -11.88
CA VAL A 496 15.77 11.00 -13.25
C VAL A 496 17.25 11.22 -13.51
N THR A 497 18.10 10.26 -13.15
CA THR A 497 19.56 10.38 -13.25
C THR A 497 20.13 9.82 -14.56
N ASN A 498 19.39 8.92 -15.21
CA ASN A 498 19.80 8.29 -16.45
C ASN A 498 19.82 9.29 -17.61
N SER A 499 21.00 9.47 -18.22
CA SER A 499 21.20 10.44 -19.31
C SER A 499 20.38 10.10 -20.56
N GLN A 500 20.03 8.84 -20.78
CA GLN A 500 19.18 8.41 -21.89
C GLN A 500 17.71 8.77 -21.66
N GLU A 501 17.24 8.64 -20.44
CA GLU A 501 15.89 9.09 -20.04
C GLU A 501 15.77 10.61 -20.11
N ILE A 502 16.77 11.33 -19.60
CA ILE A 502 16.84 12.80 -19.69
C ILE A 502 16.86 13.23 -21.16
N ALA A 503 17.63 12.55 -22.01
CA ALA A 503 17.70 12.82 -23.45
C ALA A 503 16.35 12.64 -24.12
N THR A 504 15.63 11.57 -23.77
CA THR A 504 14.29 11.28 -24.29
C THR A 504 13.29 12.35 -23.83
N LEU A 505 13.31 12.74 -22.56
CA LEU A 505 12.42 13.75 -21.99
C LEU A 505 12.66 15.15 -22.58
N LEU A 506 13.91 15.48 -22.89
CA LEU A 506 14.29 16.80 -23.39
C LEU A 506 14.50 16.82 -24.91
N PHE A 507 14.18 15.76 -25.64
CA PHE A 507 14.35 15.64 -27.11
C PHE A 507 15.77 15.91 -27.62
N TYR A 508 16.77 15.59 -26.81
CA TYR A 508 18.15 15.68 -27.19
C TYR A 508 18.77 14.31 -27.47
N SER A 509 19.93 14.29 -28.13
CA SER A 509 20.73 13.08 -28.15
C SER A 509 21.35 12.83 -26.78
N THR A 510 21.59 11.58 -26.44
CA THR A 510 22.28 11.21 -25.19
C THR A 510 23.64 11.91 -25.10
N GLN A 511 24.34 12.05 -26.23
CA GLN A 511 25.60 12.78 -26.33
C GLN A 511 25.43 14.25 -25.97
N THR A 512 24.33 14.88 -26.39
CA THR A 512 24.02 16.28 -26.06
C THR A 512 23.85 16.46 -24.55
N ILE A 513 23.15 15.54 -23.88
CA ILE A 513 22.99 15.59 -22.43
C ILE A 513 24.33 15.42 -21.70
N TYR A 514 25.19 14.52 -22.17
CA TYR A 514 26.55 14.39 -21.63
C TYR A 514 27.35 15.68 -21.78
N ASN A 515 27.24 16.35 -22.92
CA ASN A 515 27.94 17.62 -23.16
C ASN A 515 27.45 18.70 -22.19
N TYR A 516 26.13 18.83 -21.97
CA TYR A 516 25.58 19.77 -21.00
C TYR A 516 26.03 19.45 -19.57
N LYS A 517 25.94 18.20 -19.13
CA LYS A 517 26.42 17.79 -17.80
C LYS A 517 27.90 18.10 -17.62
N THR A 518 28.71 17.82 -18.62
CA THR A 518 30.15 18.12 -18.60
C THR A 518 30.42 19.63 -18.57
N ALA A 519 29.66 20.41 -19.33
CA ALA A 519 29.77 21.85 -19.36
C ALA A 519 29.46 22.47 -17.98
N ILE A 520 28.39 22.02 -17.32
CA ILE A 520 28.04 22.49 -15.96
C ILE A 520 29.10 22.05 -14.95
N LYS A 521 29.55 20.81 -15.01
CA LYS A 521 30.60 20.31 -14.12
C LYS A 521 31.91 21.10 -14.28
N ASN A 522 32.21 21.57 -15.49
CA ASN A 522 33.36 22.45 -15.73
C ASN A 522 33.18 23.88 -15.18
N ARG A 523 31.94 24.32 -14.90
CA ARG A 523 31.60 25.58 -14.28
C ARG A 523 31.57 25.50 -12.74
N ALA A 524 31.67 24.31 -12.15
CA ALA A 524 31.60 24.12 -10.71
C ALA A 524 32.79 24.73 -9.98
N LYS A 525 32.58 25.18 -8.74
CA LYS A 525 33.61 25.63 -7.81
C LYS A 525 34.62 24.50 -7.52
N GLN A 526 34.09 23.28 -7.34
CA GLN A 526 34.88 22.06 -7.16
C GLN A 526 34.39 21.01 -8.15
N ARG A 527 35.16 20.73 -9.16
CA ARG A 527 34.77 19.84 -10.27
C ARG A 527 34.62 18.39 -9.86
N ASP A 528 35.48 17.92 -8.97
CA ASP A 528 35.57 16.49 -8.62
C ASP A 528 34.45 16.06 -7.66
N THR A 529 33.99 16.95 -6.79
CA THR A 529 32.93 16.68 -5.79
C THR A 529 31.56 17.18 -6.23
N PHE A 530 31.44 17.85 -7.37
CA PHE A 530 30.20 18.49 -7.81
C PHE A 530 28.99 17.56 -7.82
N ASP A 531 29.14 16.32 -8.29
CA ASP A 531 28.03 15.35 -8.35
C ASP A 531 27.60 14.92 -6.95
N GLU A 532 28.54 14.79 -6.01
CA GLU A 532 28.25 14.49 -4.60
C GLU A 532 27.58 15.68 -3.91
N ASP A 533 28.07 16.87 -4.14
CA ASP A 533 27.52 18.10 -3.56
C ASP A 533 26.11 18.39 -4.09
N PHE A 534 25.88 18.16 -5.38
CA PHE A 534 24.55 18.22 -5.97
C PHE A 534 23.61 17.16 -5.38
N ASN A 535 24.08 15.93 -5.20
CA ASN A 535 23.29 14.87 -4.57
C ASN A 535 22.96 15.18 -3.11
N ARG A 536 23.86 15.85 -2.38
CA ARG A 536 23.58 16.33 -1.02
C ARG A 536 22.49 17.41 -1.01
N LEU A 537 22.53 18.36 -1.94
CA LEU A 537 21.43 19.32 -2.12
C LEU A 537 20.10 18.62 -2.41
N CYS A 538 20.16 17.51 -3.14
CA CYS A 538 18.99 16.68 -3.40
C CYS A 538 18.43 16.01 -2.15
N ASN A 539 19.27 15.65 -1.18
CA ASN A 539 18.88 14.93 0.03
C ASN A 539 18.61 15.87 1.24
N CYS A 540 19.09 17.12 1.22
CA CYS A 540 18.95 18.04 2.36
C CYS A 540 17.52 18.46 2.72
N LEU A 541 16.52 18.25 1.86
CA LEU A 541 15.11 18.53 2.19
C LEU A 541 14.39 17.37 2.93
N LEU A 542 15.09 16.25 3.17
CA LEU A 542 14.58 15.20 4.05
C LEU A 542 14.88 15.45 5.54
N TYR A 543 15.70 16.47 5.86
CA TYR A 543 16.15 16.76 7.22
C TYR A 543 16.23 18.26 7.50
N THR A 544 15.10 18.97 7.46
CA THR A 544 14.96 20.19 8.24
C THR A 544 13.97 19.95 9.36
N SER A 545 14.44 19.27 10.41
CA SER A 545 13.85 19.45 11.74
C SER A 545 14.24 20.87 12.19
N PRO A 546 13.31 21.71 12.64
CA PRO A 546 13.66 22.91 13.34
C PRO A 546 14.38 22.51 14.63
N SER A 547 15.61 22.99 14.78
CA SER A 547 16.34 22.97 16.05
C SER A 547 15.61 23.84 17.08
N PRO A 548 15.75 23.56 18.39
CA PRO A 548 14.88 23.97 19.48
C PRO A 548 14.76 25.48 19.69
#